data_d26b551dffbf79de8172b2da5b3379c1
#
_entry.id   d26b551dffbf79de8172b2da5b3379c1
#
_cell.length_a   1.000
_cell.length_b   1.000
_cell.length_c   1.000
_cell.angle_alpha   90.00
_cell.angle_beta   90.00
_cell.angle_gamma   90.00
#
_symmetry.space_group_name_H-M   'P 1'
#
loop_
_entity.id
_entity.type
_entity.pdbx_description
1 polymer ?
#
loop_
_entity_poly.entity_id
_entity_poly.type
_entity_poly.pdbx_seq_one_letter_code
_entity_poly.pdbx_strand_id
1 'polypeptide(L)'
;LEIKLDYWSIDYSDVITIESAQGIVAATPLAPAVKRTIDGTLIGVTTGYFNASNVKTDGIDFEVNYSFDTSFGDVELGLSGSHMNKYEIPNAKGETQDVVGLFNHDNFARSLPETKMTLSAILNSGPHKLALYGKHISDYKTTRALSDTAKSRGYTQKIDEWFSVDLQYNYTFDMDDNQIRLTLGGINILDEDAPLVFDAANFSYDSRQHDIRGRIMYVGIKLIR
;
A
#
# COMPACT_ATOMS: atom_id res chain seq x y z
N LEU A 1 26.00 -7.55 10.57
CA LEU A 1 25.16 -7.74 9.37
C LEU A 1 24.24 -8.93 9.60
N GLU A 2 22.95 -8.73 9.42
CA GLU A 2 21.90 -9.76 9.43
C GLU A 2 21.13 -9.68 8.12
N ILE A 3 20.88 -10.83 7.49
CA ILE A 3 20.09 -10.93 6.26
C ILE A 3 19.06 -12.02 6.46
N LYS A 4 17.78 -11.71 6.19
CA LYS A 4 16.67 -12.66 6.14
C LYS A 4 16.04 -12.61 4.76
N LEU A 5 15.72 -13.78 4.23
CA LEU A 5 15.02 -13.93 2.95
C LEU A 5 14.05 -15.08 3.10
N ASP A 6 12.76 -14.79 2.99
CA ASP A 6 11.70 -15.76 3.11
C ASP A 6 10.89 -15.82 1.82
N TYR A 7 10.85 -17.00 1.19
CA TYR A 7 9.90 -17.29 0.14
C TYR A 7 8.66 -17.92 0.75
N TRP A 8 7.50 -17.35 0.45
CA TRP A 8 6.22 -17.87 0.90
C TRP A 8 5.32 -18.20 -0.29
N SER A 9 4.50 -19.25 -0.13
CA SER A 9 3.50 -19.64 -1.11
C SER A 9 2.26 -20.16 -0.38
N ILE A 10 1.11 -19.61 -0.73
CA ILE A 10 -0.16 -19.91 -0.06
C ILE A 10 -1.20 -20.27 -1.13
N ASP A 11 -1.87 -21.38 -0.92
CA ASP A 11 -3.00 -21.83 -1.73
C ASP A 11 -4.26 -21.81 -0.84
N TYR A 12 -5.21 -20.96 -1.19
CA TYR A 12 -6.49 -20.83 -0.49
C TYR A 12 -7.57 -21.54 -1.32
N SER A 13 -8.26 -22.50 -0.71
CA SER A 13 -9.47 -23.09 -1.26
C SER A 13 -10.71 -22.48 -0.60
N ASP A 14 -11.81 -22.47 -1.32
CA ASP A 14 -13.14 -22.08 -0.81
C ASP A 14 -13.19 -20.68 -0.16
N VAL A 15 -12.47 -19.71 -0.73
CA VAL A 15 -12.47 -18.33 -0.24
C VAL A 15 -13.87 -17.73 -0.37
N ILE A 16 -14.45 -17.33 0.77
CA ILE A 16 -15.74 -16.63 0.77
C ILE A 16 -15.51 -15.17 0.35
N THR A 17 -16.13 -14.77 -0.73
CA THR A 17 -16.07 -13.38 -1.23
C THR A 17 -17.45 -12.90 -1.65
N ILE A 18 -17.56 -11.61 -1.95
CA ILE A 18 -18.79 -11.01 -2.48
C ILE A 18 -18.65 -10.84 -3.99
N GLU A 19 -19.75 -11.12 -4.71
CA GLU A 19 -19.82 -10.87 -6.16
C GLU A 19 -19.58 -9.38 -6.47
N SER A 20 -18.81 -9.11 -7.52
CA SER A 20 -18.66 -7.74 -8.03
C SER A 20 -19.91 -7.31 -8.77
N ALA A 21 -20.60 -6.26 -8.32
CA ALA A 21 -21.74 -5.68 -9.01
C ALA A 21 -21.38 -5.27 -10.45
N GLN A 22 -20.18 -4.70 -10.66
CA GLN A 22 -19.68 -4.34 -11.97
C GLN A 22 -19.43 -5.57 -12.84
N GLY A 23 -18.85 -6.63 -12.26
CA GLY A 23 -18.64 -7.91 -12.94
C GLY A 23 -19.95 -8.55 -13.40
N ILE A 24 -21.00 -8.55 -12.56
CA ILE A 24 -22.33 -9.04 -12.92
C ILE A 24 -22.92 -8.26 -14.10
N VAL A 25 -22.86 -6.93 -14.05
CA VAL A 25 -23.38 -6.07 -15.14
C VAL A 25 -22.61 -6.30 -16.45
N ALA A 26 -21.30 -6.47 -16.38
CA ALA A 26 -20.45 -6.70 -17.57
C ALA A 26 -20.68 -8.08 -18.20
N ALA A 27 -20.76 -9.13 -17.37
CA ALA A 27 -20.91 -10.50 -17.84
C ALA A 27 -22.36 -10.85 -18.23
N THR A 28 -23.33 -10.37 -17.48
CA THR A 28 -24.77 -10.72 -17.63
C THR A 28 -25.66 -9.49 -17.43
N PRO A 29 -25.65 -8.52 -18.37
CA PRO A 29 -26.32 -7.22 -18.19
C PRO A 29 -27.84 -7.29 -18.07
N LEU A 30 -28.45 -8.41 -18.45
CA LEU A 30 -29.89 -8.67 -18.39
C LEU A 30 -30.29 -9.71 -17.32
N ALA A 31 -29.35 -10.12 -16.46
CA ALA A 31 -29.66 -11.07 -15.40
C ALA A 31 -30.70 -10.49 -14.41
N PRO A 32 -31.51 -11.34 -13.75
CA PRO A 32 -32.46 -10.90 -12.73
C PRO A 32 -31.86 -10.10 -11.58
N ALA A 33 -30.56 -10.31 -11.32
CA ALA A 33 -29.76 -9.56 -10.32
C ALA A 33 -29.55 -8.09 -10.71
N VAL A 34 -29.63 -7.76 -12.02
CA VAL A 34 -29.43 -6.40 -12.57
C VAL A 34 -30.77 -5.71 -12.71
N LYS A 35 -31.09 -4.80 -11.81
CA LYS A 35 -32.34 -4.06 -11.78
C LYS A 35 -32.22 -2.79 -12.62
N ARG A 36 -33.15 -2.64 -13.57
CA ARG A 36 -33.24 -1.46 -14.44
C ARG A 36 -34.68 -0.90 -14.44
N THR A 37 -34.76 0.38 -14.73
CA THR A 37 -36.04 1.05 -15.04
C THR A 37 -36.55 0.61 -16.41
N ILE A 38 -37.77 1.00 -16.77
CA ILE A 38 -38.41 0.66 -18.06
C ILE A 38 -37.66 1.28 -19.26
N ASP A 39 -36.97 2.39 -19.04
CA ASP A 39 -36.09 3.08 -20.02
C ASP A 39 -34.66 2.51 -20.08
N GLY A 40 -34.39 1.44 -19.31
CA GLY A 40 -33.08 0.76 -19.31
C GLY A 40 -32.03 1.32 -18.33
N THR A 41 -32.37 2.38 -17.59
CA THR A 41 -31.42 2.96 -16.61
C THR A 41 -31.12 1.97 -15.48
N LEU A 42 -29.83 1.73 -15.15
CA LEU A 42 -29.40 0.86 -14.06
C LEU A 42 -29.77 1.50 -12.71
N ILE A 43 -30.57 0.81 -11.90
CA ILE A 43 -31.00 1.28 -10.56
C ILE A 43 -30.44 0.46 -9.42
N GLY A 44 -29.92 -0.74 -9.68
CA GLY A 44 -29.32 -1.56 -8.63
C GLY A 44 -28.85 -2.91 -9.17
N VAL A 45 -27.95 -3.52 -8.39
CA VAL A 45 -27.49 -4.90 -8.61
C VAL A 45 -27.57 -5.64 -7.29
N THR A 46 -28.20 -6.81 -7.30
CA THR A 46 -28.21 -7.71 -6.14
C THR A 46 -26.95 -8.56 -6.20
N THR A 47 -26.11 -8.49 -5.16
CA THR A 47 -24.89 -9.28 -5.02
C THR A 47 -25.04 -10.25 -3.86
N GLY A 48 -24.34 -11.37 -3.90
CA GLY A 48 -24.31 -12.39 -2.85
C GLY A 48 -22.89 -12.76 -2.45
N TYR A 49 -22.76 -13.49 -1.35
CA TYR A 49 -21.52 -14.18 -1.01
C TYR A 49 -21.44 -15.49 -1.79
N PHE A 50 -20.25 -15.83 -2.24
CA PHE A 50 -19.99 -17.12 -2.90
C PHE A 50 -18.61 -17.62 -2.52
N ASN A 51 -18.41 -18.92 -2.64
CA ASN A 51 -17.08 -19.49 -2.51
C ASN A 51 -16.34 -19.29 -3.83
N ALA A 52 -15.34 -18.40 -3.82
CA ALA A 52 -14.39 -18.33 -4.92
C ALA A 52 -13.62 -19.65 -4.98
N SER A 53 -13.35 -20.09 -6.19
CA SER A 53 -12.41 -21.20 -6.39
C SER A 53 -11.00 -20.77 -5.92
N ASN A 54 -10.03 -21.65 -6.03
CA ASN A 54 -8.69 -21.45 -5.48
C ASN A 54 -8.06 -20.10 -5.80
N VAL A 55 -7.48 -19.49 -4.76
CA VAL A 55 -6.62 -18.31 -4.85
C VAL A 55 -5.20 -18.77 -4.55
N LYS A 56 -4.26 -18.50 -5.44
CA LYS A 56 -2.84 -18.81 -5.24
C LYS A 56 -2.03 -17.55 -5.19
N THR A 57 -1.21 -17.43 -4.16
CA THR A 57 -0.33 -16.28 -3.99
C THR A 57 1.04 -16.71 -3.52
N ASP A 58 2.08 -16.10 -4.04
CA ASP A 58 3.44 -16.29 -3.61
C ASP A 58 4.25 -15.01 -3.71
N GLY A 59 5.32 -14.97 -2.94
CA GLY A 59 6.19 -13.81 -2.87
C GLY A 59 7.45 -14.05 -2.07
N ILE A 60 8.20 -12.97 -1.92
CA ILE A 60 9.46 -12.94 -1.20
C ILE A 60 9.42 -11.79 -0.20
N ASP A 61 9.70 -12.09 1.06
CA ASP A 61 9.97 -11.09 2.08
C ASP A 61 11.48 -11.04 2.34
N PHE A 62 12.03 -9.83 2.47
CA PHE A 62 13.44 -9.64 2.72
C PHE A 62 13.68 -8.60 3.82
N GLU A 63 14.73 -8.84 4.59
CA GLU A 63 15.20 -7.93 5.63
C GLU A 63 16.72 -7.96 5.66
N VAL A 64 17.33 -6.78 5.66
CA VAL A 64 18.78 -6.59 5.81
C VAL A 64 19.02 -5.56 6.90
N ASN A 65 19.75 -5.93 7.94
CA ASN A 65 20.16 -5.03 9.01
C ASN A 65 21.69 -5.01 9.11
N TYR A 66 22.25 -3.80 9.16
CA TYR A 66 23.66 -3.59 9.30
C TYR A 66 23.95 -2.51 10.35
N SER A 67 24.67 -2.89 11.40
CA SER A 67 25.06 -1.98 12.48
C SER A 67 26.57 -1.87 12.54
N PHE A 68 27.10 -0.67 12.78
CA PHE A 68 28.50 -0.41 12.92
C PHE A 68 28.76 0.84 13.78
N ASP A 69 29.89 0.83 14.46
CA ASP A 69 30.33 1.93 15.31
C ASP A 69 31.14 2.92 14.49
N THR A 70 30.99 4.19 14.80
CA THR A 70 31.76 5.30 14.24
C THR A 70 32.35 6.15 15.36
N SER A 71 33.25 7.05 15.03
CA SER A 71 33.82 7.99 16.02
C SER A 71 32.82 9.00 16.58
N PHE A 72 31.63 9.13 15.94
CA PHE A 72 30.58 10.04 16.35
C PHE A 72 29.29 9.33 16.85
N GLY A 73 29.28 8.01 16.89
CA GLY A 73 28.17 7.23 17.41
C GLY A 73 27.91 5.94 16.64
N ASP A 74 26.86 5.24 17.04
CA ASP A 74 26.46 3.95 16.48
C ASP A 74 25.45 4.17 15.35
N VAL A 75 25.70 3.55 14.21
CA VAL A 75 24.86 3.63 13.02
C VAL A 75 24.18 2.29 12.78
N GLU A 76 22.86 2.33 12.58
CA GLU A 76 22.05 1.19 12.20
C GLU A 76 21.38 1.49 10.86
N LEU A 77 21.61 0.64 9.86
CA LEU A 77 20.97 0.69 8.57
C LEU A 77 20.07 -0.52 8.41
N GLY A 78 18.86 -0.30 7.95
CA GLY A 78 17.87 -1.35 7.71
C GLY A 78 17.21 -1.21 6.34
N LEU A 79 16.97 -2.32 5.70
CA LEU A 79 16.15 -2.44 4.51
C LEU A 79 15.21 -3.62 4.72
N SER A 80 13.91 -3.39 4.63
CA SER A 80 12.91 -4.45 4.66
C SER A 80 11.88 -4.25 3.57
N GLY A 81 11.32 -5.33 3.07
CA GLY A 81 10.30 -5.24 2.05
C GLY A 81 9.69 -6.58 1.71
N SER A 82 8.66 -6.48 0.87
CA SER A 82 7.94 -7.61 0.31
C SER A 82 7.80 -7.42 -1.19
N HIS A 83 8.04 -8.46 -1.94
CA HIS A 83 7.79 -8.55 -3.37
C HIS A 83 6.81 -9.69 -3.63
N MET A 84 5.65 -9.34 -4.17
CA MET A 84 4.61 -10.31 -4.53
C MET A 84 4.85 -10.75 -5.97
N ASN A 85 5.21 -12.02 -6.17
CA ASN A 85 5.44 -12.56 -7.50
C ASN A 85 4.13 -12.84 -8.23
N LYS A 86 3.10 -13.28 -7.45
CA LYS A 86 1.87 -13.77 -8.03
C LYS A 86 0.70 -13.67 -7.04
N TYR A 87 -0.47 -13.30 -7.56
CA TYR A 87 -1.76 -13.41 -6.88
C TYR A 87 -2.82 -13.81 -7.90
N GLU A 88 -3.03 -15.11 -8.04
CA GLU A 88 -3.95 -15.69 -9.01
C GLU A 88 -5.35 -15.84 -8.42
N ILE A 89 -6.34 -15.32 -9.13
CA ILE A 89 -7.77 -15.44 -8.80
C ILE A 89 -8.55 -15.93 -10.02
N PRO A 90 -9.72 -16.54 -9.83
CA PRO A 90 -10.62 -16.82 -10.95
C PRO A 90 -11.23 -15.52 -11.48
N ASN A 91 -11.28 -15.39 -12.80
CA ASN A 91 -12.05 -14.34 -13.45
C ASN A 91 -13.55 -14.74 -13.61
N ALA A 92 -14.38 -13.84 -14.17
CA ALA A 92 -15.80 -14.09 -14.38
C ALA A 92 -16.13 -15.28 -15.29
N LYS A 93 -15.14 -15.80 -16.07
CA LYS A 93 -15.28 -16.98 -16.93
C LYS A 93 -14.81 -18.26 -16.24
N GLY A 94 -14.28 -18.16 -15.01
CA GLY A 94 -13.66 -19.26 -14.29
C GLY A 94 -12.21 -19.57 -14.71
N GLU A 95 -11.59 -18.72 -15.55
CA GLU A 95 -10.19 -18.84 -15.92
C GLU A 95 -9.32 -18.16 -14.85
N THR A 96 -8.13 -18.68 -14.62
CA THR A 96 -7.17 -18.08 -13.69
C THR A 96 -6.54 -16.81 -14.29
N GLN A 97 -6.49 -15.74 -13.51
CA GLN A 97 -5.78 -14.50 -13.87
C GLN A 97 -4.88 -14.05 -12.73
N ASP A 98 -3.69 -13.61 -13.06
CA ASP A 98 -2.81 -12.91 -12.14
C ASP A 98 -3.22 -11.44 -12.03
N VAL A 99 -3.28 -10.93 -10.80
CA VAL A 99 -3.77 -9.57 -10.49
C VAL A 99 -2.75 -8.74 -9.71
N VAL A 100 -1.49 -9.18 -9.64
CA VAL A 100 -0.38 -8.39 -9.08
C VAL A 100 -0.08 -7.20 -10.00
N GLY A 101 0.41 -6.11 -9.42
CA GLY A 101 0.65 -4.87 -10.14
C GLY A 101 -0.64 -4.15 -10.58
N LEU A 102 -1.78 -4.51 -9.98
CA LEU A 102 -3.07 -3.92 -10.35
C LEU A 102 -3.80 -3.29 -9.16
N PHE A 103 -4.48 -2.18 -9.44
CA PHE A 103 -5.59 -1.69 -8.64
C PHE A 103 -6.87 -2.32 -9.22
N ASN A 104 -7.27 -3.42 -8.62
CA ASN A 104 -8.34 -4.28 -9.08
C ASN A 104 -9.71 -3.68 -8.76
N HIS A 105 -10.31 -3.01 -9.72
CA HIS A 105 -11.58 -2.32 -9.52
C HIS A 105 -12.77 -3.27 -9.39
N ASP A 106 -12.77 -4.35 -10.17
CA ASP A 106 -13.94 -5.21 -10.38
C ASP A 106 -13.84 -6.58 -9.68
N ASN A 107 -12.82 -6.79 -8.83
CA ASN A 107 -12.66 -8.03 -8.09
C ASN A 107 -12.25 -7.78 -6.62
N PHE A 108 -12.19 -8.85 -5.84
CA PHE A 108 -11.91 -8.79 -4.41
C PHE A 108 -10.43 -8.57 -4.04
N ALA A 109 -9.50 -8.76 -4.98
CA ALA A 109 -8.06 -8.65 -4.71
C ALA A 109 -7.63 -7.23 -4.34
N ARG A 110 -8.36 -6.21 -4.81
CA ARG A 110 -8.09 -4.80 -4.48
C ARG A 110 -6.78 -4.30 -5.06
N SER A 111 -6.05 -3.44 -4.36
CA SER A 111 -4.79 -2.90 -4.84
C SER A 111 -3.61 -3.75 -4.37
N LEU A 112 -2.83 -4.24 -5.32
CA LEU A 112 -1.68 -5.13 -5.11
C LEU A 112 -0.44 -4.60 -5.85
N PRO A 113 0.23 -3.54 -5.36
CA PRO A 113 1.56 -3.18 -5.86
C PRO A 113 2.52 -4.36 -5.72
N GLU A 114 3.38 -4.57 -6.70
CA GLU A 114 4.32 -5.71 -6.68
C GLU A 114 5.32 -5.63 -5.53
N THR A 115 5.84 -4.43 -5.27
CA THR A 115 6.92 -4.24 -4.28
C THR A 115 6.59 -3.12 -3.32
N LYS A 116 6.83 -3.39 -2.04
CA LYS A 116 6.83 -2.39 -0.97
C LYS A 116 8.10 -2.53 -0.16
N MET A 117 8.75 -1.41 0.12
CA MET A 117 10.02 -1.41 0.86
C MET A 117 10.05 -0.29 1.89
N THR A 118 10.78 -0.53 2.97
CA THR A 118 11.16 0.48 3.95
C THR A 118 12.67 0.44 4.13
N LEU A 119 13.30 1.60 3.93
CA LEU A 119 14.69 1.86 4.26
C LEU A 119 14.74 2.59 5.60
N SER A 120 15.67 2.24 6.48
CA SER A 120 15.89 2.95 7.74
C SER A 120 17.37 3.28 7.93
N ALA A 121 17.62 4.45 8.51
CA ALA A 121 18.96 4.85 8.97
C ALA A 121 18.81 5.51 10.35
N ILE A 122 19.47 4.94 11.35
CA ILE A 122 19.41 5.41 12.72
C ILE A 122 20.82 5.72 13.18
N LEU A 123 21.04 6.89 13.75
CA LEU A 123 22.28 7.31 14.41
C LEU A 123 21.99 7.56 15.90
N ASN A 124 22.73 6.88 16.75
CA ASN A 124 22.76 7.12 18.19
C ASN A 124 24.10 7.75 18.56
N SER A 125 24.11 8.97 19.09
CA SER A 125 25.30 9.74 19.44
C SER A 125 25.12 10.45 20.79
N GLY A 126 25.55 9.81 21.88
CA GLY A 126 25.34 10.32 23.23
C GLY A 126 23.85 10.58 23.50
N PRO A 127 23.45 11.81 23.86
CA PRO A 127 22.04 12.14 24.13
C PRO A 127 21.18 12.27 22.86
N HIS A 128 21.79 12.22 21.68
CA HIS A 128 21.15 12.43 20.39
C HIS A 128 20.75 11.12 19.74
N LYS A 129 19.54 11.02 19.21
CA LYS A 129 19.11 9.95 18.32
C LYS A 129 18.44 10.56 17.09
N LEU A 130 18.97 10.27 15.93
CA LEU A 130 18.39 10.64 14.64
C LEU A 130 17.90 9.37 13.95
N ALA A 131 16.65 9.36 13.46
CA ALA A 131 16.07 8.26 12.71
C ALA A 131 15.44 8.78 11.41
N LEU A 132 15.80 8.15 10.31
CA LEU A 132 15.29 8.42 8.97
C LEU A 132 14.62 7.15 8.45
N TYR A 133 13.45 7.27 7.85
CA TYR A 133 12.73 6.18 7.22
C TYR A 133 12.29 6.59 5.81
N GLY A 134 12.74 5.85 4.81
CA GLY A 134 12.25 5.96 3.43
C GLY A 134 11.26 4.85 3.16
N LYS A 135 10.07 5.17 2.63
CA LYS A 135 9.04 4.20 2.26
C LYS A 135 8.83 4.25 0.76
N HIS A 136 8.82 3.10 0.12
CA HIS A 136 8.63 2.97 -1.32
C HIS A 136 7.50 1.99 -1.63
N ILE A 137 6.67 2.36 -2.59
CA ILE A 137 5.63 1.52 -3.20
C ILE A 137 5.86 1.58 -4.71
N SER A 138 5.99 0.42 -5.36
CA SER A 138 6.16 0.34 -6.82
C SER A 138 4.93 0.87 -7.56
N ASP A 139 5.11 1.29 -8.79
CA ASP A 139 4.01 1.64 -9.69
C ASP A 139 3.12 0.42 -9.98
N TYR A 140 1.87 0.69 -10.32
CA TYR A 140 0.87 -0.30 -10.70
C TYR A 140 -0.18 0.31 -11.62
N LYS A 141 -1.22 -0.43 -12.02
CA LYS A 141 -2.23 0.05 -12.96
C LYS A 141 -3.65 -0.16 -12.45
N THR A 142 -4.52 0.82 -12.65
CA THR A 142 -5.95 0.57 -12.45
C THR A 142 -6.53 -0.30 -13.55
N THR A 143 -7.38 -1.27 -13.19
CA THR A 143 -8.12 -2.09 -14.16
C THR A 143 -9.28 -1.32 -14.79
N ARG A 144 -9.61 -0.15 -14.27
CA ARG A 144 -10.69 0.69 -14.79
C ARG A 144 -10.35 1.25 -16.17
N ALA A 145 -11.22 1.02 -17.14
CA ALA A 145 -11.08 1.60 -18.46
C ALA A 145 -11.28 3.13 -18.43
N LEU A 146 -10.40 3.85 -19.13
CA LEU A 146 -10.52 5.30 -19.30
C LEU A 146 -11.48 5.64 -20.43
N SER A 147 -12.32 6.64 -20.23
CA SER A 147 -13.11 7.23 -21.31
C SER A 147 -12.19 7.94 -22.33
N ASP A 148 -12.68 8.12 -23.56
CA ASP A 148 -11.90 8.84 -24.58
C ASP A 148 -11.62 10.30 -24.18
N THR A 149 -12.55 10.92 -23.47
CA THR A 149 -12.36 12.26 -22.89
C THR A 149 -11.23 12.27 -21.85
N ALA A 150 -11.12 11.24 -21.01
CA ALA A 150 -10.02 11.13 -20.05
C ALA A 150 -8.68 10.97 -20.76
N LYS A 151 -8.61 10.08 -21.76
CA LYS A 151 -7.40 9.86 -22.59
C LYS A 151 -6.98 11.14 -23.31
N SER A 152 -7.92 11.88 -23.89
CA SER A 152 -7.62 13.14 -24.60
C SER A 152 -7.10 14.25 -23.66
N ARG A 153 -7.34 14.15 -22.36
CA ARG A 153 -6.80 15.03 -21.32
C ARG A 153 -5.47 14.54 -20.75
N GLY A 154 -4.89 13.47 -21.29
CA GLY A 154 -3.60 12.92 -20.86
C GLY A 154 -3.66 12.00 -19.63
N TYR A 155 -4.85 11.64 -19.13
CA TYR A 155 -4.95 10.66 -18.06
C TYR A 155 -4.55 9.26 -18.54
N THR A 156 -3.89 8.52 -17.66
CA THR A 156 -3.43 7.14 -17.93
C THR A 156 -3.99 6.19 -16.88
N GLN A 157 -3.90 4.90 -17.13
CA GLN A 157 -4.23 3.88 -16.12
C GLN A 157 -3.07 3.64 -15.14
N LYS A 158 -1.89 4.21 -15.42
CA LYS A 158 -0.74 4.08 -14.54
C LYS A 158 -0.97 4.84 -13.24
N ILE A 159 -0.63 4.22 -12.13
CA ILE A 159 -0.51 4.80 -10.80
C ILE A 159 0.98 4.81 -10.53
N ASP A 160 1.57 5.98 -10.43
CA ASP A 160 3.01 6.12 -10.32
C ASP A 160 3.55 5.54 -9.01
N GLU A 161 4.82 5.17 -8.99
CA GLU A 161 5.52 4.80 -7.77
C GLU A 161 5.48 5.94 -6.77
N TRP A 162 5.56 5.60 -5.50
CA TRP A 162 5.52 6.58 -4.42
C TRP A 162 6.68 6.36 -3.46
N PHE A 163 7.35 7.46 -3.10
CA PHE A 163 8.45 7.45 -2.16
C PHE A 163 8.28 8.59 -1.14
N SER A 164 8.15 8.26 0.13
CA SER A 164 8.08 9.25 1.21
C SER A 164 9.19 9.06 2.21
N VAL A 165 9.56 10.16 2.88
CA VAL A 165 10.60 10.17 3.90
C VAL A 165 10.06 10.71 5.21
N ASP A 166 10.24 9.94 6.28
CA ASP A 166 9.96 10.36 7.65
C ASP A 166 11.28 10.61 8.38
N LEU A 167 11.32 11.66 9.21
CA LEU A 167 12.48 12.02 10.02
C LEU A 167 12.07 12.20 11.48
N GLN A 168 12.86 11.67 12.41
CA GLN A 168 12.67 11.91 13.82
C GLN A 168 14.02 12.17 14.49
N TYR A 169 14.08 13.25 15.27
CA TYR A 169 15.20 13.57 16.11
C TYR A 169 14.76 13.56 17.58
N ASN A 170 15.55 12.90 18.43
CA ASN A 170 15.34 12.88 19.87
C ASN A 170 16.58 13.42 20.57
N TYR A 171 16.36 14.20 21.61
CA TYR A 171 17.37 14.62 22.56
C TYR A 171 16.94 14.20 23.95
N THR A 172 17.81 13.48 24.68
CA THR A 172 17.52 13.01 26.04
C THR A 172 18.37 13.76 27.04
N PHE A 173 17.74 14.42 28.00
CA PHE A 173 18.38 15.09 29.14
C PHE A 173 18.34 14.17 30.34
N ASP A 174 19.47 14.00 31.02
CA ASP A 174 19.53 13.34 32.32
C ASP A 174 19.25 14.35 33.43
N MET A 175 18.35 14.03 34.35
CA MET A 175 17.95 14.85 35.50
C MET A 175 17.85 13.97 36.74
N ASP A 176 18.92 13.87 37.52
CA ASP A 176 18.99 13.05 38.71
C ASP A 176 18.42 11.63 38.50
N ASP A 177 17.25 11.33 39.07
CA ASP A 177 16.56 10.04 38.99
C ASP A 177 15.63 9.94 37.76
N ASN A 178 15.57 10.94 36.90
CA ASN A 178 14.66 11.01 35.76
C ASN A 178 15.40 11.39 34.48
N GLN A 179 14.75 11.08 33.34
CA GLN A 179 15.19 11.59 32.04
C GLN A 179 14.03 12.32 31.34
N ILE A 180 14.36 13.37 30.64
CA ILE A 180 13.41 14.06 29.76
C ILE A 180 13.87 13.87 28.33
N ARG A 181 12.99 13.31 27.49
CA ARG A 181 13.22 13.19 26.06
C ARG A 181 12.39 14.22 25.30
N LEU A 182 13.06 15.06 24.53
CA LEU A 182 12.45 15.92 23.53
C LEU A 182 12.48 15.22 22.18
N THR A 183 11.38 15.24 21.46
CA THR A 183 11.22 14.68 20.13
C THR A 183 10.78 15.76 19.16
N LEU A 184 11.51 15.90 18.04
CA LEU A 184 11.10 16.66 16.88
C LEU A 184 10.95 15.69 15.72
N GLY A 185 9.86 15.73 14.99
CA GLY A 185 9.67 14.80 13.88
C GLY A 185 8.84 15.38 12.75
N GLY A 186 8.99 14.73 11.60
CA GLY A 186 8.20 15.00 10.41
C GLY A 186 7.89 13.70 9.69
N ILE A 187 6.64 13.54 9.31
CA ILE A 187 6.15 12.49 8.42
C ILE A 187 6.06 13.09 7.03
N ASN A 188 6.50 12.35 6.03
CA ASN A 188 6.52 12.81 4.64
C ASN A 188 7.18 14.19 4.51
N ILE A 189 8.42 14.33 4.99
CA ILE A 189 9.13 15.64 5.03
C ILE A 189 9.39 16.22 3.65
N LEU A 190 9.37 15.40 2.59
CA LEU A 190 9.51 15.82 1.21
C LEU A 190 8.20 16.38 0.62
N ASP A 191 7.07 16.22 1.34
CA ASP A 191 5.74 16.66 0.92
C ASP A 191 5.28 15.99 -0.38
N GLU A 192 5.60 14.70 -0.52
CA GLU A 192 5.24 13.91 -1.70
C GLU A 192 3.73 13.68 -1.73
N ASP A 193 3.09 14.02 -2.83
CA ASP A 193 1.67 13.81 -3.03
C ASP A 193 1.33 12.34 -3.29
N ALA A 194 0.15 11.90 -2.88
CA ALA A 194 -0.36 10.59 -3.25
C ALA A 194 -0.58 10.51 -4.77
N PRO A 195 -0.13 9.42 -5.45
CA PRO A 195 -0.31 9.28 -6.88
C PRO A 195 -1.77 9.34 -7.31
N LEU A 196 -2.02 10.00 -8.42
CA LEU A 196 -3.37 10.15 -8.97
C LEU A 196 -3.89 8.80 -9.49
N VAL A 197 -5.05 8.40 -9.00
CA VAL A 197 -5.83 7.30 -9.58
C VAL A 197 -7.04 7.88 -10.29
N PHE A 198 -7.17 7.61 -11.60
CA PHE A 198 -8.36 8.00 -12.33
C PHE A 198 -9.55 7.11 -11.95
N ASP A 199 -10.06 7.35 -10.74
CA ASP A 199 -11.24 6.72 -10.20
C ASP A 199 -12.05 7.73 -9.38
N ALA A 200 -13.03 8.37 -10.03
CA ALA A 200 -13.87 9.39 -9.42
C ALA A 200 -14.68 8.90 -8.20
N ALA A 201 -14.82 7.59 -8.01
CA ALA A 201 -15.58 7.04 -6.90
C ALA A 201 -14.83 7.04 -5.57
N ASN A 202 -13.49 7.15 -5.58
CA ASN A 202 -12.63 6.92 -4.42
C ASN A 202 -11.57 8.01 -4.21
N PHE A 203 -11.96 9.27 -4.23
CA PHE A 203 -11.08 10.41 -3.91
C PHE A 203 -9.93 10.66 -4.88
N SER A 204 -9.85 9.99 -6.02
CA SER A 204 -8.79 10.12 -7.03
C SER A 204 -7.40 9.70 -6.55
N TYR A 205 -7.30 8.90 -5.50
CA TYR A 205 -6.08 8.23 -5.04
C TYR A 205 -6.42 6.88 -4.40
N ASP A 206 -5.42 6.00 -4.25
CA ASP A 206 -5.59 4.72 -3.57
C ASP A 206 -5.34 4.86 -2.06
N SER A 207 -6.42 5.02 -1.30
CA SER A 207 -6.37 5.20 0.16
C SER A 207 -5.91 3.96 0.95
N ARG A 208 -5.73 2.79 0.30
CA ARG A 208 -5.19 1.59 0.93
C ARG A 208 -3.68 1.56 0.90
N GLN A 209 -3.07 2.30 -0.01
CA GLN A 209 -1.64 2.29 -0.24
C GLN A 209 -0.97 3.61 0.14
N HIS A 210 -1.66 4.74 -0.04
CA HIS A 210 -1.08 6.07 0.06
C HIS A 210 -1.77 6.94 1.10
N ASP A 211 -1.00 7.87 1.69
CA ASP A 211 -1.49 8.87 2.63
C ASP A 211 -1.58 10.24 1.94
N ILE A 212 -2.78 10.83 1.92
CA ILE A 212 -3.06 12.12 1.28
C ILE A 212 -2.73 13.33 2.17
N ARG A 213 -2.38 13.12 3.44
CA ARG A 213 -2.22 14.22 4.42
C ARG A 213 -1.03 15.15 4.12
N GLY A 214 -0.14 14.76 3.20
CA GLY A 214 1.09 15.51 2.93
C GLY A 214 2.04 15.50 4.13
N ARG A 215 2.86 16.55 4.25
CA ARG A 215 3.84 16.69 5.33
C ARG A 215 3.20 17.03 6.66
N ILE A 216 3.55 16.26 7.70
CA ILE A 216 3.11 16.48 9.08
C ILE A 216 4.34 16.69 9.96
N MET A 217 4.40 17.81 10.69
CA MET A 217 5.44 18.09 11.68
C MET A 217 4.89 17.91 13.08
N TYR A 218 5.68 17.35 14.00
CA TYR A 218 5.27 17.14 15.38
C TYR A 218 6.41 17.39 16.38
N VAL A 219 6.02 17.72 17.59
CA VAL A 219 6.91 17.88 18.76
C VAL A 219 6.36 17.03 19.89
N GLY A 220 7.24 16.36 20.61
CA GLY A 220 6.89 15.53 21.76
C GLY A 220 7.81 15.77 22.94
N ILE A 221 7.27 15.61 24.15
CA ILE A 221 8.05 15.60 25.40
C ILE A 221 7.65 14.35 26.17
N LYS A 222 8.64 13.58 26.64
CA LYS A 222 8.43 12.37 27.45
C LYS A 222 9.28 12.42 28.71
N LEU A 223 8.65 12.27 29.86
CA LEU A 223 9.35 12.01 31.12
C LEU A 223 9.53 10.50 31.30
N ILE A 224 10.76 10.07 31.54
CA ILE A 224 11.16 8.69 31.79
C ILE A 224 11.66 8.63 33.22
N ARG A 225 11.00 7.83 34.06
CA ARG A 225 11.33 7.57 35.45
C ARG A 225 11.97 6.21 35.60
#